data_c2be3411875e5b0fcb9eb0a26029a270
#
_entry.id   c2be3411875e5b0fcb9eb0a26029a270
#
_cell.length_a   1.000
_cell.length_b   1.000
_cell.length_c   1.000
_cell.angle_alpha   90.00
_cell.angle_beta   90.00
_cell.angle_gamma   90.00
#
_symmetry.space_group_name_H-M   'P 1'
#
loop_
_entity.id
_entity.type
_entity.pdbx_description
1 polymer ?
#
loop_
_entity_poly.entity_id
_entity_poly.type
_entity_poly.pdbx_seq_one_letter_code
_entity_poly.pdbx_strand_id
1 'polypeptide(L)'
;MVAGCGAMGIIVPVYCRAHLYCIPLFSMTGILLIISISLLSIYCVLLIYYCVGWAVVPNYAMLNPQHTVSITIIIPARNEEKNLPALLDSIDHQTYSKEFFQVLVIDDHSTDNTANIASQYPFVTCLSLKDFIGSDSLNSYKKKAIETGIKNSVGELIVTTDADCIVPAKWLATIAAFYHQYKPEFMVMPVAINCTAKPIEIFQALDFMSLQGITAASVHKKLHSMCNGANLAYTRKAFEAVDGFTGIDTIASGDDMLLMHKIAQQYPAGIHYLKSKNVIVQTAPVHSIAAFLNQRIRWASKADKYDDKRIMAVLFLVYFLNVMLLLIPVLSLVSGQWSVVLYWLLLLAVKTIVELIFLFPVATFFHKRPLLWAFPLAQPFHILYTVIAGWLGKFGSYNWKGRNVK
;
A
#
# COMPACT_ATOMS: atom_id res chain seq x y z
N MET A 1 -3.48 -91.54 37.99
CA MET A 1 -4.25 -90.69 38.89
C MET A 1 -3.74 -89.26 38.81
N VAL A 2 -4.68 -88.30 38.68
CA VAL A 2 -4.56 -86.89 38.89
C VAL A 2 -3.86 -86.15 37.71
N ALA A 3 -4.54 -85.60 36.80
CA ALA A 3 -5.30 -84.33 36.68
C ALA A 3 -4.39 -83.12 36.54
N GLY A 4 -4.24 -82.66 35.30
CA GLY A 4 -3.59 -81.43 34.88
C GLY A 4 -4.61 -80.32 34.72
N CYS A 5 -4.31 -79.13 35.23
CA CYS A 5 -5.12 -77.93 35.05
C CYS A 5 -4.50 -77.04 33.96
N GLY A 6 -5.26 -76.82 32.91
CA GLY A 6 -4.85 -75.94 31.81
C GLY A 6 -5.04 -74.48 32.18
N ALA A 7 -4.03 -73.69 31.93
CA ALA A 7 -4.13 -72.21 31.97
C ALA A 7 -4.55 -71.67 30.63
N MET A 8 -5.72 -71.11 30.55
CA MET A 8 -6.29 -70.41 29.39
C MET A 8 -5.70 -69.00 29.34
N GLY A 9 -4.73 -68.76 28.48
CA GLY A 9 -4.16 -67.44 28.22
C GLY A 9 -5.15 -66.59 27.42
N ILE A 10 -5.67 -65.57 28.04
CA ILE A 10 -6.50 -64.54 27.40
C ILE A 10 -5.58 -63.65 26.54
N ILE A 11 -5.61 -63.80 25.23
CA ILE A 11 -5.01 -62.86 24.27
C ILE A 11 -5.98 -61.65 24.19
N VAL A 12 -5.61 -60.57 24.84
CA VAL A 12 -6.32 -59.28 24.69
C VAL A 12 -5.76 -58.62 23.42
N PRO A 13 -6.57 -58.33 22.40
CA PRO A 13 -6.05 -57.75 21.19
C PRO A 13 -5.69 -56.26 21.46
N VAL A 14 -4.41 -55.97 21.18
CA VAL A 14 -3.78 -54.59 21.25
C VAL A 14 -4.30 -53.67 20.12
N TYR A 15 -5.45 -53.91 19.57
CA TYR A 15 -5.96 -53.16 18.41
C TYR A 15 -6.84 -51.94 18.75
N CYS A 16 -7.06 -51.58 20.02
CA CYS A 16 -8.06 -50.56 20.38
C CYS A 16 -7.52 -49.18 20.77
N ARG A 17 -6.19 -48.95 20.72
CA ARG A 17 -5.64 -47.59 21.09
C ARG A 17 -5.27 -46.67 19.92
N ALA A 18 -5.17 -47.19 18.71
CA ALA A 18 -4.78 -46.35 17.56
C ALA A 18 -5.95 -45.56 16.94
N HIS A 19 -7.20 -46.01 17.12
CA HIS A 19 -8.36 -45.34 16.51
C HIS A 19 -8.93 -44.14 17.27
N LEU A 20 -8.64 -44.01 18.58
CA LEU A 20 -9.20 -42.90 19.39
C LEU A 20 -8.49 -41.57 19.18
N TYR A 21 -7.27 -41.56 18.62
CA TYR A 21 -6.51 -40.31 18.36
C TYR A 21 -6.63 -39.80 16.92
N CYS A 22 -7.09 -40.60 15.97
CA CYS A 22 -7.25 -40.17 14.56
C CYS A 22 -8.55 -39.41 14.31
N ILE A 23 -9.62 -39.64 15.07
CA ILE A 23 -10.91 -39.03 14.83
C ILE A 23 -10.93 -37.51 15.09
N PRO A 24 -10.34 -36.98 16.20
CA PRO A 24 -10.32 -35.53 16.41
C PRO A 24 -9.39 -34.77 15.46
N LEU A 25 -8.28 -35.36 15.02
CA LEU A 25 -7.36 -34.72 14.07
C LEU A 25 -7.96 -34.65 12.67
N PHE A 26 -8.72 -35.65 12.23
CA PHE A 26 -9.41 -35.67 10.94
C PHE A 26 -10.57 -34.65 10.93
N SER A 27 -11.29 -34.51 12.04
CA SER A 27 -12.34 -33.48 12.20
C SER A 27 -11.74 -32.07 12.25
N MET A 28 -10.59 -31.88 12.89
CA MET A 28 -9.90 -30.58 12.98
C MET A 28 -9.37 -30.13 11.62
N THR A 29 -8.75 -31.02 10.84
CA THR A 29 -8.30 -30.72 9.46
C THR A 29 -9.48 -30.39 8.54
N GLY A 30 -10.60 -31.10 8.68
CA GLY A 30 -11.83 -30.82 7.93
C GLY A 30 -12.39 -29.42 8.24
N ILE A 31 -12.43 -29.04 9.51
CA ILE A 31 -12.88 -27.71 9.93
C ILE A 31 -11.97 -26.62 9.36
N LEU A 32 -10.65 -26.78 9.43
CA LEU A 32 -9.69 -25.81 8.88
C LEU A 32 -9.83 -25.65 7.36
N LEU A 33 -10.08 -26.74 6.63
CA LEU A 33 -10.34 -26.69 5.19
C LEU A 33 -11.64 -25.94 4.89
N ILE A 34 -12.72 -26.19 5.61
CA ILE A 34 -13.98 -25.47 5.43
C ILE A 34 -13.80 -23.97 5.68
N ILE A 35 -13.10 -23.60 6.77
CA ILE A 35 -12.78 -22.19 7.06
C ILE A 35 -11.96 -21.58 5.92
N SER A 36 -10.94 -22.28 5.44
CA SER A 36 -10.07 -21.78 4.38
C SER A 36 -10.81 -21.61 3.05
N ILE A 37 -11.69 -22.54 2.69
CA ILE A 37 -12.55 -22.44 1.50
C ILE A 37 -13.51 -21.25 1.65
N SER A 38 -14.10 -21.06 2.81
CA SER A 38 -15.02 -19.95 3.08
C SER A 38 -14.31 -18.61 2.97
N LEU A 39 -13.13 -18.47 3.60
CA LEU A 39 -12.31 -17.25 3.50
C LEU A 39 -11.88 -16.98 2.06
N LEU A 40 -11.44 -18.00 1.33
CA LEU A 40 -11.05 -17.86 -0.09
C LEU A 40 -12.23 -17.46 -0.96
N SER A 41 -13.42 -18.02 -0.72
CA SER A 41 -14.63 -17.65 -1.47
C SER A 41 -15.00 -16.19 -1.26
N ILE A 42 -14.97 -15.70 -0.02
CA ILE A 42 -15.22 -14.28 0.30
C ILE A 42 -14.13 -13.41 -0.35
N TYR A 43 -12.87 -13.84 -0.31
CA TYR A 43 -11.76 -13.15 -0.95
C TYR A 43 -11.92 -13.07 -2.48
N CYS A 44 -12.36 -14.14 -3.12
CA CYS A 44 -12.67 -14.14 -4.57
C CYS A 44 -13.76 -13.12 -4.92
N VAL A 45 -14.84 -13.06 -4.12
CA VAL A 45 -15.91 -12.06 -4.30
C VAL A 45 -15.35 -10.64 -4.15
N LEU A 46 -14.50 -10.40 -3.15
CA LEU A 46 -13.83 -9.11 -2.95
C LEU A 46 -12.95 -8.74 -4.15
N LEU A 47 -12.16 -9.68 -4.70
CA LEU A 47 -11.34 -9.42 -5.88
C LEU A 47 -12.18 -9.16 -7.13
N ILE A 48 -13.29 -9.87 -7.32
CA ILE A 48 -14.24 -9.58 -8.41
C ILE A 48 -14.79 -8.14 -8.26
N TYR A 49 -15.14 -7.73 -7.05
CA TYR A 49 -15.56 -6.35 -6.77
C TYR A 49 -14.49 -5.33 -7.19
N TYR A 50 -13.20 -5.60 -6.88
CA TYR A 50 -12.11 -4.72 -7.32
C TYR A 50 -11.84 -4.80 -8.83
N CYS A 51 -11.99 -5.96 -9.46
CA CYS A 51 -11.91 -6.10 -10.92
C CYS A 51 -12.94 -5.22 -11.63
N VAL A 52 -14.20 -5.31 -11.20
CA VAL A 52 -15.28 -4.47 -11.71
C VAL A 52 -15.00 -2.99 -11.43
N GLY A 53 -14.57 -2.68 -10.20
CA GLY A 53 -14.18 -1.33 -9.81
C GLY A 53 -13.11 -0.74 -10.73
N TRP A 54 -12.02 -1.46 -10.97
CA TRP A 54 -10.94 -1.05 -11.88
C TRP A 54 -11.40 -0.86 -13.33
N ALA A 55 -12.26 -1.76 -13.82
CA ALA A 55 -12.76 -1.73 -15.19
C ALA A 55 -13.64 -0.50 -15.47
N VAL A 56 -14.43 -0.05 -14.48
CA VAL A 56 -15.32 1.10 -14.61
C VAL A 56 -14.64 2.45 -14.33
N VAL A 57 -13.45 2.48 -13.69
CA VAL A 57 -12.67 3.72 -13.55
C VAL A 57 -12.29 4.23 -14.94
N PRO A 58 -12.78 5.41 -15.36
CA PRO A 58 -12.51 5.91 -16.70
C PRO A 58 -11.03 6.25 -16.87
N ASN A 59 -10.45 5.84 -18.01
CA ASN A 59 -9.13 6.34 -18.40
C ASN A 59 -9.26 7.80 -18.81
N TYR A 60 -8.55 8.68 -18.13
CA TYR A 60 -8.56 10.09 -18.45
C TYR A 60 -7.54 10.41 -19.55
N ALA A 61 -8.02 10.93 -20.67
CA ALA A 61 -7.21 11.52 -21.72
C ALA A 61 -7.38 13.06 -21.66
N MET A 62 -6.29 13.77 -21.52
CA MET A 62 -6.32 15.24 -21.55
C MET A 62 -6.66 15.70 -22.98
N LEU A 63 -7.85 16.29 -23.15
CA LEU A 63 -8.34 16.75 -24.46
C LEU A 63 -7.92 18.19 -24.76
N ASN A 64 -7.78 19.03 -23.72
CA ASN A 64 -7.40 20.44 -23.88
C ASN A 64 -6.39 20.85 -22.78
N PRO A 65 -5.14 21.18 -23.15
CA PRO A 65 -4.10 21.57 -22.20
C PRO A 65 -4.17 23.04 -21.73
N GLN A 66 -5.12 23.84 -22.20
CA GLN A 66 -5.16 25.29 -21.98
C GLN A 66 -5.78 25.72 -20.63
N HIS A 67 -6.14 24.78 -19.75
CA HIS A 67 -6.70 25.13 -18.45
C HIS A 67 -5.59 25.45 -17.45
N THR A 68 -5.59 26.67 -16.95
CA THR A 68 -4.63 27.16 -15.97
C THR A 68 -5.27 27.24 -14.59
N VAL A 69 -4.65 26.61 -13.63
CA VAL A 69 -4.92 26.73 -12.19
C VAL A 69 -3.58 26.93 -11.48
N SER A 70 -3.55 27.75 -10.46
CA SER A 70 -2.32 27.91 -9.69
C SER A 70 -2.05 26.64 -8.84
N ILE A 71 -0.86 26.06 -8.99
CA ILE A 71 -0.46 24.82 -8.31
C ILE A 71 0.74 25.12 -7.41
N THR A 72 0.75 24.60 -6.19
CA THR A 72 1.98 24.50 -5.40
C THR A 72 2.36 23.04 -5.21
N ILE A 73 3.56 22.65 -5.64
CA ILE A 73 4.15 21.35 -5.40
C ILE A 73 4.89 21.42 -4.07
N ILE A 74 4.55 20.53 -3.14
CA ILE A 74 5.21 20.41 -1.84
C ILE A 74 5.96 19.10 -1.76
N ILE A 75 7.27 19.18 -1.48
CA ILE A 75 8.22 18.07 -1.44
C ILE A 75 8.87 18.03 -0.06
N PRO A 76 8.36 17.22 0.88
CA PRO A 76 9.07 16.94 2.13
C PRO A 76 10.35 16.16 1.83
N ALA A 77 11.50 16.66 2.25
CA ALA A 77 12.79 16.02 1.99
C ALA A 77 13.59 15.80 3.28
N ARG A 78 14.19 14.62 3.44
CA ARG A 78 15.13 14.32 4.51
C ARG A 78 16.17 13.31 4.02
N ASN A 79 17.43 13.76 3.93
CA ASN A 79 18.56 12.94 3.48
C ASN A 79 18.27 12.31 2.08
N GLU A 80 17.99 13.16 1.10
CA GLU A 80 17.62 12.77 -0.27
C GLU A 80 18.60 13.33 -1.32
N GLU A 81 19.84 13.61 -0.95
CA GLU A 81 20.86 14.18 -1.86
C GLU A 81 21.02 13.40 -3.18
N LYS A 82 20.76 12.08 -3.15
CA LYS A 82 20.90 11.20 -4.32
C LYS A 82 19.67 11.20 -5.23
N ASN A 83 18.49 11.42 -4.67
CA ASN A 83 17.21 11.25 -5.38
C ASN A 83 16.61 12.58 -5.81
N LEU A 84 16.75 13.62 -4.99
CA LEU A 84 16.14 14.93 -5.21
C LEU A 84 16.48 15.56 -6.57
N PRO A 85 17.72 15.48 -7.11
CA PRO A 85 18.02 16.02 -8.43
C PRO A 85 17.13 15.46 -9.54
N ALA A 86 16.92 14.14 -9.57
CA ALA A 86 16.10 13.50 -10.61
C ALA A 86 14.63 13.96 -10.56
N LEU A 87 14.08 14.17 -9.35
CA LEU A 87 12.75 14.74 -9.18
C LEU A 87 12.70 16.18 -9.70
N LEU A 88 13.63 17.06 -9.25
CA LEU A 88 13.63 18.47 -9.64
C LEU A 88 13.84 18.65 -11.15
N ASP A 89 14.73 17.87 -11.76
CA ASP A 89 14.90 17.83 -13.22
C ASP A 89 13.60 17.44 -13.93
N SER A 90 12.88 16.43 -13.42
CA SER A 90 11.60 16.01 -14.00
C SER A 90 10.49 17.07 -13.85
N ILE A 91 10.55 17.89 -12.79
CA ILE A 91 9.64 19.03 -12.59
C ILE A 91 10.03 20.20 -13.50
N ASP A 92 11.32 20.44 -13.73
CA ASP A 92 11.77 21.48 -14.65
C ASP A 92 11.30 21.24 -16.10
N HIS A 93 11.16 19.96 -16.48
CA HIS A 93 10.69 19.52 -17.80
C HIS A 93 9.15 19.41 -17.93
N GLN A 94 8.37 20.00 -17.00
CA GLN A 94 6.92 20.01 -17.13
C GLN A 94 6.45 20.83 -18.33
N THR A 95 5.44 20.31 -19.05
CA THR A 95 4.80 21.04 -20.17
C THR A 95 3.81 22.10 -19.69
N TYR A 96 3.57 22.19 -18.39
CA TYR A 96 2.76 23.22 -17.76
C TYR A 96 3.59 24.48 -17.55
N SER A 97 3.03 25.68 -17.84
CA SER A 97 3.78 26.93 -17.73
C SER A 97 4.26 27.20 -16.31
N LYS A 98 5.53 27.57 -16.17
CA LYS A 98 6.16 27.88 -14.87
C LYS A 98 5.50 29.04 -14.12
N GLU A 99 4.76 29.88 -14.81
CA GLU A 99 3.99 30.98 -14.20
C GLU A 99 2.83 30.50 -13.34
N PHE A 100 2.35 29.27 -13.58
CA PHE A 100 1.19 28.70 -12.88
C PHE A 100 1.55 27.67 -11.82
N PHE A 101 2.84 27.45 -11.53
CA PHE A 101 3.20 26.59 -10.42
C PHE A 101 4.38 27.09 -9.60
N GLN A 102 4.35 26.79 -8.32
CA GLN A 102 5.40 27.02 -7.33
C GLN A 102 5.94 25.67 -6.86
N VAL A 103 7.24 25.58 -6.57
CA VAL A 103 7.87 24.38 -5.99
C VAL A 103 8.45 24.72 -4.63
N LEU A 104 7.98 24.03 -3.58
CA LEU A 104 8.46 24.15 -2.22
C LEU A 104 9.12 22.84 -1.79
N VAL A 105 10.41 22.86 -1.54
CA VAL A 105 11.13 21.77 -0.88
C VAL A 105 11.22 22.10 0.60
N ILE A 106 10.69 21.22 1.46
CA ILE A 106 10.72 21.41 2.90
C ILE A 106 11.75 20.46 3.50
N ASP A 107 12.90 20.99 3.87
CA ASP A 107 13.99 20.23 4.46
C ASP A 107 13.69 19.83 5.90
N ASP A 108 13.43 18.55 6.14
CA ASP A 108 13.21 17.98 7.47
C ASP A 108 14.54 17.55 8.12
N HIS A 109 15.35 18.49 8.55
CA HIS A 109 16.59 18.22 9.31
C HIS A 109 17.55 17.28 8.55
N SER A 110 17.78 17.51 7.27
CA SER A 110 18.79 16.76 6.53
C SER A 110 20.18 17.03 7.09
N THR A 111 21.01 15.99 7.07
CA THR A 111 22.42 16.02 7.50
C THR A 111 23.39 15.84 6.32
N ASP A 112 22.83 15.62 5.12
CA ASP A 112 23.51 15.51 3.85
C ASP A 112 23.36 16.81 3.03
N ASN A 113 23.64 16.75 1.73
CA ASN A 113 23.63 17.91 0.85
C ASN A 113 22.23 18.27 0.28
N THR A 114 21.14 17.70 0.81
CA THR A 114 19.77 17.87 0.30
C THR A 114 19.35 19.33 0.14
N ALA A 115 19.52 20.14 1.19
CA ALA A 115 19.10 21.56 1.17
C ALA A 115 19.90 22.39 0.16
N ASN A 116 21.22 22.16 0.06
CA ASN A 116 22.08 22.85 -0.93
C ASN A 116 21.68 22.48 -2.36
N ILE A 117 21.38 21.23 -2.63
CA ILE A 117 20.89 20.76 -3.94
C ILE A 117 19.58 21.46 -4.30
N ALA A 118 18.61 21.51 -3.40
CA ALA A 118 17.34 22.20 -3.64
C ALA A 118 17.55 23.67 -4.01
N SER A 119 18.48 24.36 -3.33
CA SER A 119 18.78 25.79 -3.54
C SER A 119 19.49 26.09 -4.87
N GLN A 120 20.01 25.07 -5.57
CA GLN A 120 20.63 25.24 -6.89
C GLN A 120 19.60 25.40 -8.03
N TYR A 121 18.33 25.06 -7.79
CA TYR A 121 17.27 25.18 -8.79
C TYR A 121 16.54 26.52 -8.65
N PRO A 122 16.64 27.44 -9.65
CA PRO A 122 16.10 28.80 -9.53
C PRO A 122 14.58 28.87 -9.34
N PHE A 123 13.85 27.81 -9.72
CA PHE A 123 12.38 27.74 -9.59
C PHE A 123 11.93 27.09 -8.27
N VAL A 124 12.87 26.69 -7.40
CA VAL A 124 12.61 26.02 -6.12
C VAL A 124 12.80 27.00 -4.97
N THR A 125 11.84 27.04 -4.06
CA THR A 125 12.01 27.65 -2.75
C THR A 125 12.28 26.54 -1.73
N CYS A 126 13.47 26.51 -1.15
CA CYS A 126 13.83 25.59 -0.09
C CYS A 126 13.56 26.22 1.27
N LEU A 127 12.74 25.58 2.11
CA LEU A 127 12.40 26.01 3.46
C LEU A 127 12.95 24.99 4.47
N SER A 128 13.67 25.44 5.49
CA SER A 128 14.13 24.61 6.59
C SER A 128 12.99 24.42 7.60
N LEU A 129 12.58 23.19 7.84
CA LEU A 129 11.52 22.92 8.83
C LEU A 129 11.91 23.38 10.24
N LYS A 130 13.21 23.44 10.56
CA LYS A 130 13.74 23.94 11.85
C LYS A 130 13.27 25.35 12.17
N ASP A 131 13.08 26.20 11.16
CA ASP A 131 12.72 27.60 11.33
C ASP A 131 11.24 27.79 11.73
N PHE A 132 10.43 26.73 11.57
CA PHE A 132 8.97 26.74 11.78
C PHE A 132 8.50 25.87 12.96
N ILE A 133 9.39 25.10 13.55
CA ILE A 133 9.09 24.24 14.70
C ILE A 133 9.91 24.71 15.90
N GLY A 134 9.25 24.78 17.08
CA GLY A 134 9.95 25.03 18.35
C GLY A 134 10.80 23.83 18.78
N SER A 135 11.29 23.88 20.02
CA SER A 135 12.09 22.82 20.64
C SER A 135 11.33 21.51 20.93
N ASP A 136 10.04 21.46 20.66
CA ASP A 136 9.20 20.31 20.99
C ASP A 136 9.46 19.13 20.07
N SER A 137 9.53 17.94 20.65
CA SER A 137 9.68 16.69 19.90
C SER A 137 8.40 16.39 19.12
N LEU A 138 8.48 16.38 17.80
CA LEU A 138 7.38 16.03 16.91
C LEU A 138 7.38 14.51 16.62
N ASN A 139 6.18 13.92 16.61
CA ASN A 139 6.03 12.54 16.13
C ASN A 139 5.80 12.45 14.61
N SER A 140 5.30 13.50 13.99
CA SER A 140 4.83 13.51 12.59
C SER A 140 5.51 14.59 11.73
N TYR A 141 6.81 14.52 11.61
CA TYR A 141 7.63 15.49 10.86
C TYR A 141 7.16 15.70 9.41
N LYS A 142 6.76 14.63 8.70
CA LYS A 142 6.28 14.76 7.32
C LYS A 142 4.99 15.58 7.22
N LYS A 143 4.03 15.39 8.14
CA LYS A 143 2.81 16.20 8.18
C LYS A 143 3.14 17.65 8.46
N LYS A 144 4.05 17.91 9.41
CA LYS A 144 4.49 19.28 9.72
C LYS A 144 5.19 19.96 8.56
N ALA A 145 6.02 19.19 7.82
CA ALA A 145 6.64 19.71 6.59
C ALA A 145 5.58 20.07 5.53
N ILE A 146 4.60 19.20 5.29
CA ILE A 146 3.49 19.49 4.36
C ILE A 146 2.69 20.70 4.82
N GLU A 147 2.32 20.79 6.10
CA GLU A 147 1.60 21.93 6.69
C GLU A 147 2.38 23.24 6.52
N THR A 148 3.70 23.21 6.78
CA THR A 148 4.59 24.36 6.57
C THR A 148 4.61 24.76 5.10
N GLY A 149 4.69 23.78 4.19
CA GLY A 149 4.60 24.03 2.76
C GLY A 149 3.28 24.69 2.36
N ILE A 150 2.14 24.20 2.88
CA ILE A 150 0.81 24.76 2.57
C ILE A 150 0.69 26.20 3.10
N LYS A 151 1.18 26.50 4.28
CA LYS A 151 1.18 27.88 4.86
C LYS A 151 1.99 28.87 4.02
N ASN A 152 3.04 28.41 3.33
CA ASN A 152 3.89 29.22 2.46
C ASN A 152 3.54 29.10 0.97
N SER A 153 2.45 28.40 0.64
CA SER A 153 2.03 28.15 -0.73
C SER A 153 1.12 29.25 -1.25
N VAL A 154 1.11 29.48 -2.56
CA VAL A 154 0.22 30.45 -3.25
C VAL A 154 -0.79 29.76 -4.16
N GLY A 155 -0.63 28.47 -4.43
CA GLY A 155 -1.48 27.70 -5.33
C GLY A 155 -2.88 27.43 -4.77
N GLU A 156 -3.87 27.42 -5.65
CA GLU A 156 -5.22 26.91 -5.36
C GLU A 156 -5.20 25.40 -5.12
N LEU A 157 -4.43 24.68 -5.95
CA LEU A 157 -4.16 23.26 -5.79
C LEU A 157 -2.82 23.03 -5.10
N ILE A 158 -2.85 22.17 -4.10
CA ILE A 158 -1.66 21.61 -3.46
C ILE A 158 -1.40 20.23 -4.08
N VAL A 159 -0.20 20.04 -4.57
CA VAL A 159 0.26 18.75 -5.11
C VAL A 159 1.40 18.24 -4.24
N THR A 160 1.30 17.03 -3.72
CA THR A 160 2.36 16.43 -2.90
C THR A 160 3.05 15.29 -3.65
N THR A 161 4.37 15.24 -3.55
CA THR A 161 5.19 14.12 -4.03
C THR A 161 6.36 13.87 -3.09
N ASP A 162 6.88 12.64 -3.08
CA ASP A 162 8.06 12.28 -2.27
C ASP A 162 9.35 12.63 -3.02
N ALA A 163 10.42 12.96 -2.29
CA ALA A 163 11.67 13.43 -2.87
C ALA A 163 12.46 12.37 -3.68
N ASP A 164 12.06 11.09 -3.58
CA ASP A 164 12.61 9.95 -4.32
C ASP A 164 11.79 9.57 -5.57
N CYS A 165 10.90 10.47 -6.00
CA CYS A 165 10.01 10.27 -7.13
C CYS A 165 10.54 10.89 -8.42
N ILE A 166 9.99 10.43 -9.56
CA ILE A 166 10.16 11.04 -10.90
C ILE A 166 8.78 11.22 -11.50
N VAL A 167 8.46 12.42 -11.96
CA VAL A 167 7.14 12.78 -12.49
C VAL A 167 7.17 12.86 -14.03
N PRO A 168 6.09 12.44 -14.74
CA PRO A 168 6.06 12.54 -16.20
C PRO A 168 5.86 13.99 -16.67
N ALA A 169 6.34 14.33 -17.86
CA ALA A 169 6.33 15.71 -18.39
C ALA A 169 4.95 16.37 -18.49
N LYS A 170 3.87 15.59 -18.61
CA LYS A 170 2.48 16.08 -18.69
C LYS A 170 1.75 16.03 -17.35
N TRP A 171 2.44 15.78 -16.25
CA TRP A 171 1.84 15.55 -14.92
C TRP A 171 0.97 16.73 -14.48
N LEU A 172 1.55 17.94 -14.37
CA LEU A 172 0.82 19.13 -13.93
C LEU A 172 -0.30 19.54 -14.91
N ALA A 173 -0.01 19.51 -16.21
CA ALA A 173 -1.01 19.83 -17.22
C ALA A 173 -2.22 18.91 -17.16
N THR A 174 -2.01 17.60 -16.89
CA THR A 174 -3.09 16.63 -16.76
C THR A 174 -3.87 16.81 -15.46
N ILE A 175 -3.19 17.13 -14.35
CA ILE A 175 -3.83 17.48 -13.08
C ILE A 175 -4.71 18.71 -13.23
N ALA A 176 -4.20 19.79 -13.83
CA ALA A 176 -4.93 21.03 -14.05
C ALA A 176 -6.18 20.84 -14.93
N ALA A 177 -6.04 20.09 -16.03
CA ALA A 177 -7.15 19.79 -16.92
C ALA A 177 -8.23 18.93 -16.25
N PHE A 178 -7.83 17.94 -15.45
CA PHE A 178 -8.77 17.12 -14.68
C PHE A 178 -9.48 17.93 -13.61
N TYR A 179 -8.75 18.77 -12.88
CA TYR A 179 -9.33 19.67 -11.89
C TYR A 179 -10.35 20.60 -12.53
N HIS A 180 -10.04 21.21 -13.67
CA HIS A 180 -10.96 22.10 -14.36
C HIS A 180 -12.27 21.40 -14.74
N GLN A 181 -12.19 20.15 -15.20
CA GLN A 181 -13.35 19.39 -15.68
C GLN A 181 -14.23 18.86 -14.56
N TYR A 182 -13.64 18.34 -13.46
CA TYR A 182 -14.37 17.60 -12.43
C TYR A 182 -14.45 18.32 -11.09
N LYS A 183 -13.66 19.36 -10.89
CA LYS A 183 -13.57 20.14 -9.64
C LYS A 183 -13.47 19.28 -8.36
N PRO A 184 -12.59 18.24 -8.35
CA PRO A 184 -12.42 17.41 -7.17
C PRO A 184 -11.79 18.21 -6.03
N GLU A 185 -12.19 17.90 -4.79
CA GLU A 185 -11.52 18.42 -3.59
C GLU A 185 -10.22 17.66 -3.27
N PHE A 186 -10.17 16.37 -3.65
CA PHE A 186 -8.99 15.53 -3.45
C PHE A 186 -8.83 14.55 -4.62
N MET A 187 -7.64 14.50 -5.19
CA MET A 187 -7.26 13.60 -6.29
C MET A 187 -6.25 12.58 -5.82
N VAL A 188 -6.58 11.31 -6.01
CA VAL A 188 -5.65 10.19 -5.86
C VAL A 188 -5.14 9.79 -7.23
N MET A 189 -3.83 9.63 -7.36
CA MET A 189 -3.20 9.38 -8.66
C MET A 189 -2.25 8.17 -8.60
N PRO A 190 -1.99 7.50 -9.74
CA PRO A 190 -1.19 6.29 -9.77
C PRO A 190 0.29 6.53 -9.48
N VAL A 191 0.88 5.60 -8.72
CA VAL A 191 2.31 5.52 -8.45
C VAL A 191 2.82 4.15 -8.89
N ALA A 192 4.01 4.08 -9.48
CA ALA A 192 4.66 2.84 -9.88
C ALA A 192 6.05 2.72 -9.26
N ILE A 193 6.40 1.54 -8.79
CA ILE A 193 7.78 1.26 -8.38
C ILE A 193 8.61 0.99 -9.62
N ASN A 194 9.69 1.74 -9.79
CA ASN A 194 10.70 1.44 -10.81
C ASN A 194 11.48 0.20 -10.38
N CYS A 195 11.67 -0.78 -11.26
CA CYS A 195 12.35 -2.03 -10.91
C CYS A 195 13.31 -2.46 -12.00
N THR A 196 14.42 -3.04 -11.58
CA THR A 196 15.38 -3.76 -12.41
C THR A 196 14.97 -5.25 -12.48
N ALA A 197 15.90 -6.11 -12.93
CA ALA A 197 15.68 -7.56 -12.98
C ALA A 197 15.87 -8.26 -11.61
N LYS A 198 16.12 -7.55 -10.51
CA LYS A 198 16.30 -8.17 -9.19
C LYS A 198 14.98 -8.72 -8.65
N PRO A 199 14.95 -9.96 -8.14
CA PRO A 199 13.71 -10.60 -7.69
C PRO A 199 12.92 -9.79 -6.65
N ILE A 200 13.61 -9.17 -5.68
CA ILE A 200 12.95 -8.35 -4.65
C ILE A 200 12.31 -7.08 -5.23
N GLU A 201 12.90 -6.47 -6.26
CA GLU A 201 12.35 -5.30 -6.91
C GLU A 201 11.16 -5.67 -7.80
N ILE A 202 11.22 -6.79 -8.51
CA ILE A 202 10.08 -7.34 -9.28
C ILE A 202 8.92 -7.64 -8.35
N PHE A 203 9.21 -8.30 -7.21
CA PHE A 203 8.19 -8.59 -6.21
C PHE A 203 7.51 -7.31 -5.71
N GLN A 204 8.29 -6.29 -5.33
CA GLN A 204 7.75 -5.01 -4.86
C GLN A 204 6.88 -4.33 -5.92
N ALA A 205 7.33 -4.35 -7.18
CA ALA A 205 6.56 -3.74 -8.28
C ALA A 205 5.21 -4.44 -8.49
N LEU A 206 5.15 -5.78 -8.39
CA LEU A 206 3.93 -6.56 -8.50
C LEU A 206 2.99 -6.32 -7.31
N ASP A 207 3.51 -6.42 -6.10
CA ASP A 207 2.77 -6.20 -4.86
C ASP A 207 2.18 -4.78 -4.79
N PHE A 208 3.00 -3.78 -5.06
CA PHE A 208 2.58 -2.38 -5.03
C PHE A 208 1.56 -2.05 -6.13
N MET A 209 1.73 -2.62 -7.33
CA MET A 209 0.80 -2.46 -8.44
C MET A 209 -0.57 -3.04 -8.12
N SER A 210 -0.64 -4.17 -7.39
CA SER A 210 -1.90 -4.71 -6.87
C SER A 210 -2.61 -3.72 -5.96
N LEU A 211 -1.87 -3.09 -5.02
CA LEU A 211 -2.39 -2.06 -4.14
C LEU A 211 -2.89 -0.83 -4.92
N GLN A 212 -2.20 -0.43 -5.99
CA GLN A 212 -2.63 0.69 -6.83
C GLN A 212 -3.95 0.39 -7.56
N GLY A 213 -4.13 -0.84 -8.06
CA GLY A 213 -5.39 -1.28 -8.65
C GLY A 213 -6.55 -1.27 -7.64
N ILE A 214 -6.31 -1.77 -6.43
CA ILE A 214 -7.27 -1.73 -5.32
C ILE A 214 -7.59 -0.27 -4.95
N THR A 215 -6.59 0.59 -4.87
CA THR A 215 -6.78 2.03 -4.59
C THR A 215 -7.73 2.68 -5.60
N ALA A 216 -7.47 2.49 -6.89
CA ALA A 216 -8.29 3.07 -7.94
C ALA A 216 -9.75 2.57 -7.86
N ALA A 217 -9.94 1.26 -7.72
CA ALA A 217 -11.25 0.64 -7.59
C ALA A 217 -11.99 1.13 -6.34
N SER A 218 -11.30 1.20 -5.21
CA SER A 218 -11.86 1.61 -3.91
C SER A 218 -12.28 3.07 -3.92
N VAL A 219 -11.43 3.98 -4.40
CA VAL A 219 -11.76 5.41 -4.50
C VAL A 219 -12.97 5.62 -5.40
N HIS A 220 -13.00 4.96 -6.57
CA HIS A 220 -14.14 5.06 -7.49
C HIS A 220 -15.45 4.52 -6.87
N LYS A 221 -15.37 3.46 -6.08
CA LYS A 221 -16.50 2.87 -5.34
C LYS A 221 -16.79 3.56 -4.00
N LYS A 222 -16.10 4.67 -3.69
CA LYS A 222 -16.26 5.45 -2.45
C LYS A 222 -16.00 4.64 -1.17
N LEU A 223 -15.11 3.68 -1.25
CA LEU A 223 -14.59 2.94 -0.09
C LEU A 223 -13.39 3.66 0.56
N HIS A 224 -12.63 4.44 -0.24
CA HIS A 224 -11.48 5.27 0.19
C HIS A 224 -10.48 4.54 1.09
N SER A 225 -10.15 3.28 0.75
CA SER A 225 -9.37 2.41 1.63
C SER A 225 -7.90 2.80 1.72
N MET A 226 -7.34 3.39 0.68
CA MET A 226 -5.93 3.82 0.66
C MET A 226 -5.65 4.86 -0.42
N CYS A 227 -4.55 5.60 -0.23
CA CYS A 227 -3.89 6.43 -1.24
C CYS A 227 -2.39 6.46 -0.96
N ASN A 228 -1.62 7.18 -1.77
CA ASN A 228 -0.16 7.26 -1.61
C ASN A 228 0.29 8.72 -1.67
N GLY A 229 0.96 9.19 -0.63
CA GLY A 229 1.48 10.56 -0.49
C GLY A 229 2.44 11.00 -1.58
N ALA A 230 3.02 10.05 -2.33
CA ALA A 230 3.91 10.32 -3.45
C ALA A 230 3.20 10.91 -4.68
N ASN A 231 1.86 10.88 -4.75
CA ASN A 231 1.12 11.42 -5.88
C ASN A 231 -0.33 11.77 -5.53
N LEU A 232 -0.49 12.90 -4.87
CA LEU A 232 -1.79 13.44 -4.45
C LEU A 232 -1.94 14.88 -4.91
N ALA A 233 -3.18 15.30 -5.17
CA ALA A 233 -3.51 16.71 -5.29
C ALA A 233 -4.82 17.00 -4.56
N TYR A 234 -4.92 18.14 -3.91
CA TYR A 234 -6.12 18.57 -3.20
C TYR A 234 -6.22 20.09 -3.19
N THR A 235 -7.44 20.60 -3.05
CA THR A 235 -7.62 22.04 -2.94
C THR A 235 -7.12 22.55 -1.58
N ARG A 236 -6.50 23.73 -1.56
CA ARG A 236 -6.14 24.38 -0.31
C ARG A 236 -7.37 24.55 0.58
N LYS A 237 -8.50 24.96 -0.03
CA LYS A 237 -9.79 25.12 0.64
C LYS A 237 -10.24 23.84 1.37
N ALA A 238 -10.13 22.68 0.73
CA ALA A 238 -10.50 21.41 1.36
C ALA A 238 -9.57 21.05 2.54
N PHE A 239 -8.27 21.32 2.41
CA PHE A 239 -7.32 21.13 3.51
C PHE A 239 -7.64 22.01 4.71
N GLU A 240 -7.90 23.30 4.48
CA GLU A 240 -8.25 24.28 5.52
C GLU A 240 -9.61 23.95 6.16
N ALA A 241 -10.59 23.57 5.37
CA ALA A 241 -11.94 23.24 5.84
C ALA A 241 -11.99 22.05 6.82
N VAL A 242 -11.01 21.13 6.73
CA VAL A 242 -10.90 20.01 7.67
C VAL A 242 -9.88 20.28 8.78
N ASP A 243 -9.42 21.53 8.95
CA ASP A 243 -8.36 21.91 9.89
C ASP A 243 -7.08 21.07 9.70
N GLY A 244 -6.71 20.83 8.44
CA GLY A 244 -5.49 20.17 8.04
C GLY A 244 -5.23 18.84 8.76
N PHE A 245 -4.06 18.73 9.39
CA PHE A 245 -3.65 17.53 10.12
C PHE A 245 -4.06 17.53 11.60
N THR A 246 -4.79 18.53 12.10
CA THR A 246 -5.28 18.56 13.49
C THR A 246 -6.06 17.29 13.83
N GLY A 247 -5.74 16.67 14.97
CA GLY A 247 -6.32 15.42 15.43
C GLY A 247 -5.68 14.14 14.87
N ILE A 248 -4.83 14.26 13.83
CA ILE A 248 -4.03 13.16 13.28
C ILE A 248 -2.51 13.46 13.28
N ASP A 249 -2.12 14.59 13.80
CA ASP A 249 -0.76 15.13 13.88
C ASP A 249 0.16 14.36 14.85
N THR A 250 -0.41 13.67 15.82
CA THR A 250 0.33 12.78 16.74
C THR A 250 0.71 11.42 16.13
N ILE A 251 0.13 11.05 14.98
CA ILE A 251 0.39 9.79 14.29
C ILE A 251 1.56 10.00 13.32
N ALA A 252 2.66 9.26 13.48
CA ALA A 252 3.91 9.47 12.74
C ALA A 252 3.82 9.33 11.21
N SER A 253 2.80 8.64 10.70
CA SER A 253 2.57 8.43 9.26
C SER A 253 1.08 8.62 8.92
N GLY A 254 0.67 8.41 7.65
CA GLY A 254 -0.73 8.58 7.23
C GLY A 254 -1.09 10.02 6.92
N ASP A 255 -0.10 10.83 6.55
CA ASP A 255 -0.27 12.15 5.95
C ASP A 255 -1.17 12.14 4.71
N ASP A 256 -1.22 11.00 4.05
CA ASP A 256 -1.99 10.72 2.85
C ASP A 256 -3.43 10.26 3.16
N MET A 257 -3.54 9.08 3.71
CA MET A 257 -4.81 8.39 3.85
C MET A 257 -5.70 8.99 4.94
N LEU A 258 -5.13 9.40 6.08
CA LEU A 258 -5.92 10.03 7.15
C LEU A 258 -6.43 11.40 6.72
N LEU A 259 -5.66 12.17 5.93
CA LEU A 259 -6.14 13.42 5.34
C LEU A 259 -7.26 13.14 4.34
N MET A 260 -7.10 12.14 3.45
CA MET A 260 -8.16 11.76 2.52
C MET A 260 -9.46 11.41 3.25
N HIS A 261 -9.39 10.70 4.39
CA HIS A 261 -10.57 10.35 5.18
C HIS A 261 -11.24 11.60 5.78
N LYS A 262 -10.47 12.54 6.34
CA LYS A 262 -11.02 13.81 6.85
C LYS A 262 -11.74 14.58 5.74
N ILE A 263 -11.12 14.71 4.58
CA ILE A 263 -11.73 15.40 3.43
C ILE A 263 -12.96 14.64 2.92
N ALA A 264 -12.92 13.29 2.86
CA ALA A 264 -14.05 12.48 2.43
C ALA A 264 -15.27 12.58 3.36
N GLN A 265 -15.06 12.78 4.66
CA GLN A 265 -16.16 13.03 5.62
C GLN A 265 -16.90 14.33 5.33
N GLN A 266 -16.16 15.39 4.97
CA GLN A 266 -16.75 16.69 4.65
C GLN A 266 -17.22 16.80 3.19
N TYR A 267 -16.50 16.16 2.28
CA TYR A 267 -16.75 16.17 0.83
C TYR A 267 -16.87 14.74 0.26
N PRO A 268 -17.96 13.99 0.56
CA PRO A 268 -18.08 12.58 0.18
C PRO A 268 -18.02 12.31 -1.34
N ALA A 269 -18.43 13.30 -2.15
CA ALA A 269 -18.35 13.24 -3.61
C ALA A 269 -17.06 13.84 -4.17
N GLY A 270 -16.25 14.52 -3.34
CA GLY A 270 -15.08 15.29 -3.76
C GLY A 270 -13.80 14.49 -3.97
N ILE A 271 -13.79 13.18 -3.64
CA ILE A 271 -12.61 12.33 -3.79
C ILE A 271 -12.66 11.63 -5.13
N HIS A 272 -11.65 11.86 -5.98
CA HIS A 272 -11.57 11.29 -7.32
C HIS A 272 -10.26 10.55 -7.54
N TYR A 273 -10.30 9.49 -8.35
CA TYR A 273 -9.10 8.83 -8.86
C TYR A 273 -8.83 9.27 -10.29
N LEU A 274 -7.69 9.91 -10.52
CA LEU A 274 -7.25 10.32 -11.85
C LEU A 274 -6.47 9.18 -12.52
N LYS A 275 -7.16 8.34 -13.29
CA LYS A 275 -6.56 7.23 -14.02
C LYS A 275 -6.02 7.71 -15.36
N SER A 276 -4.78 8.16 -15.40
CA SER A 276 -4.09 8.58 -16.63
C SER A 276 -2.64 8.13 -16.62
N LYS A 277 -2.13 7.71 -17.78
CA LYS A 277 -0.71 7.37 -17.93
C LYS A 277 0.20 8.59 -17.80
N ASN A 278 -0.33 9.77 -18.09
CA ASN A 278 0.39 11.04 -17.99
C ASN A 278 0.68 11.49 -16.55
N VAL A 279 0.11 10.81 -15.55
CA VAL A 279 0.31 11.13 -14.13
C VAL A 279 0.87 9.95 -13.33
N ILE A 280 1.40 8.92 -13.98
CA ILE A 280 2.06 7.82 -13.27
C ILE A 280 3.40 8.31 -12.73
N VAL A 281 3.47 8.56 -11.44
CA VAL A 281 4.73 8.90 -10.75
C VAL A 281 5.54 7.64 -10.51
N GLN A 282 6.85 7.69 -10.78
CA GLN A 282 7.78 6.59 -10.53
C GLN A 282 8.50 6.82 -9.20
N THR A 283 8.61 5.80 -8.36
CA THR A 283 9.40 5.81 -7.12
C THR A 283 10.42 4.68 -7.12
N ALA A 284 11.49 4.84 -6.37
CA ALA A 284 12.55 3.84 -6.26
C ALA A 284 12.10 2.63 -5.40
N PRO A 285 12.57 1.41 -5.71
CA PRO A 285 12.39 0.25 -4.85
C PRO A 285 13.31 0.32 -3.64
N VAL A 286 12.96 -0.35 -2.55
CA VAL A 286 13.95 -0.68 -1.51
C VAL A 286 14.77 -1.92 -1.93
N HIS A 287 16.07 -1.94 -1.60
CA HIS A 287 17.02 -2.90 -2.18
C HIS A 287 17.26 -4.15 -1.32
N SER A 288 16.63 -4.28 -0.15
CA SER A 288 16.79 -5.44 0.72
C SER A 288 15.46 -5.93 1.29
N ILE A 289 15.40 -7.24 1.61
CA ILE A 289 14.23 -7.85 2.26
C ILE A 289 13.95 -7.20 3.62
N ALA A 290 15.00 -6.86 4.39
CA ALA A 290 14.84 -6.21 5.68
C ALA A 290 14.21 -4.81 5.54
N ALA A 291 14.66 -4.00 4.58
CA ALA A 291 14.08 -2.68 4.30
C ALA A 291 12.63 -2.81 3.79
N PHE A 292 12.36 -3.82 2.95
CA PHE A 292 11.00 -4.13 2.49
C PHE A 292 10.08 -4.48 3.67
N LEU A 293 10.46 -5.40 4.54
CA LEU A 293 9.66 -5.79 5.70
C LEU A 293 9.41 -4.60 6.63
N ASN A 294 10.44 -3.80 6.92
CA ASN A 294 10.31 -2.60 7.73
C ASN A 294 9.31 -1.60 7.12
N GLN A 295 9.32 -1.42 5.80
CA GLN A 295 8.35 -0.58 5.09
C GLN A 295 6.91 -1.13 5.22
N ARG A 296 6.72 -2.46 5.07
CA ARG A 296 5.40 -3.10 5.17
C ARG A 296 4.88 -3.11 6.61
N ILE A 297 5.73 -3.31 7.61
CA ILE A 297 5.40 -3.18 9.04
C ILE A 297 4.91 -1.75 9.32
N ARG A 298 5.62 -0.73 8.82
CA ARG A 298 5.21 0.68 8.93
C ARG A 298 3.85 0.95 8.30
N TRP A 299 3.53 0.33 7.15
CA TRP A 299 2.21 0.48 6.54
C TRP A 299 1.12 -0.23 7.33
N ALA A 300 1.39 -1.43 7.82
CA ALA A 300 0.45 -2.21 8.62
C ALA A 300 0.17 -1.59 10.00
N SER A 301 1.13 -0.84 10.60
CA SER A 301 0.95 -0.22 11.91
C SER A 301 -0.16 0.84 11.99
N LYS A 302 -0.66 1.29 10.84
CA LYS A 302 -1.77 2.26 10.75
C LYS A 302 -3.16 1.61 10.82
N ALA A 303 -3.25 0.30 10.72
CA ALA A 303 -4.53 -0.41 10.61
C ALA A 303 -5.53 -0.05 11.72
N ASP A 304 -5.05 0.20 12.94
CA ASP A 304 -5.88 0.59 14.09
C ASP A 304 -6.42 2.03 14.04
N LYS A 305 -5.91 2.83 13.12
CA LYS A 305 -6.24 4.27 13.03
C LYS A 305 -7.33 4.56 12.00
N TYR A 306 -7.89 3.51 11.38
CA TYR A 306 -8.94 3.68 10.39
C TYR A 306 -10.31 3.68 11.05
N ASP A 307 -11.06 4.76 10.85
CA ASP A 307 -12.44 4.89 11.34
C ASP A 307 -13.41 3.97 10.58
N ASP A 308 -13.08 3.66 9.32
CA ASP A 308 -13.92 2.81 8.47
C ASP A 308 -13.73 1.31 8.78
N LYS A 309 -14.71 0.73 9.47
CA LYS A 309 -14.73 -0.71 9.83
C LYS A 309 -14.68 -1.65 8.62
N ARG A 310 -15.07 -1.18 7.42
CA ARG A 310 -14.99 -1.97 6.19
C ARG A 310 -13.53 -2.27 5.82
N ILE A 311 -12.64 -1.31 6.04
CA ILE A 311 -11.19 -1.49 5.81
C ILE A 311 -10.66 -2.55 6.76
N MET A 312 -11.03 -2.49 8.03
CA MET A 312 -10.64 -3.50 9.01
C MET A 312 -11.11 -4.91 8.62
N ALA A 313 -12.36 -5.05 8.16
CA ALA A 313 -12.90 -6.34 7.70
C ALA A 313 -12.08 -6.92 6.53
N VAL A 314 -11.69 -6.08 5.56
CA VAL A 314 -10.82 -6.50 4.45
C VAL A 314 -9.44 -6.92 4.94
N LEU A 315 -8.82 -6.16 5.84
CA LEU A 315 -7.52 -6.48 6.41
C LEU A 315 -7.56 -7.81 7.19
N PHE A 316 -8.59 -8.05 7.99
CA PHE A 316 -8.80 -9.31 8.69
C PHE A 316 -8.99 -10.48 7.72
N LEU A 317 -9.82 -10.32 6.68
CA LEU A 317 -10.04 -11.36 5.67
C LEU A 317 -8.71 -11.76 5.01
N VAL A 318 -7.93 -10.78 4.54
CA VAL A 318 -6.64 -11.02 3.88
C VAL A 318 -5.65 -11.66 4.85
N TYR A 319 -5.56 -11.15 6.08
CA TYR A 319 -4.65 -11.68 7.10
C TYR A 319 -4.97 -13.14 7.43
N PHE A 320 -6.21 -13.45 7.81
CA PHE A 320 -6.60 -14.81 8.21
C PHE A 320 -6.54 -15.80 7.05
N LEU A 321 -6.87 -15.40 5.82
CA LEU A 321 -6.67 -16.25 4.65
C LEU A 321 -5.19 -16.65 4.49
N ASN A 322 -4.27 -15.69 4.60
CA ASN A 322 -2.84 -15.98 4.49
C ASN A 322 -2.31 -16.80 5.69
N VAL A 323 -2.82 -16.58 6.90
CA VAL A 323 -2.52 -17.44 8.07
C VAL A 323 -2.97 -18.88 7.81
N MET A 324 -4.18 -19.11 7.28
CA MET A 324 -4.66 -20.47 6.96
C MET A 324 -3.79 -21.13 5.89
N LEU A 325 -3.44 -20.39 4.83
CA LEU A 325 -2.56 -20.89 3.77
C LEU A 325 -1.14 -21.21 4.26
N LEU A 326 -0.67 -20.57 5.33
CA LEU A 326 0.60 -20.88 5.98
C LEU A 326 0.50 -22.10 6.93
N LEU A 327 -0.61 -22.24 7.65
CA LEU A 327 -0.80 -23.29 8.64
C LEU A 327 -1.09 -24.66 8.02
N ILE A 328 -1.87 -24.74 6.95
CA ILE A 328 -2.28 -26.02 6.32
C ILE A 328 -1.07 -26.89 5.95
N PRO A 329 -0.04 -26.44 5.23
CA PRO A 329 1.09 -27.29 4.88
C PRO A 329 1.88 -27.74 6.13
N VAL A 330 2.02 -26.89 7.14
CA VAL A 330 2.70 -27.26 8.40
C VAL A 330 1.93 -28.37 9.12
N LEU A 331 0.62 -28.27 9.25
CA LEU A 331 -0.22 -29.28 9.88
C LEU A 331 -0.24 -30.58 9.07
N SER A 332 -0.22 -30.50 7.74
CA SER A 332 -0.12 -31.68 6.86
C SER A 332 1.16 -32.46 7.09
N LEU A 333 2.29 -31.76 7.21
CA LEU A 333 3.59 -32.37 7.51
C LEU A 333 3.61 -33.06 8.89
N VAL A 334 3.06 -32.40 9.91
CA VAL A 334 3.05 -32.93 11.29
C VAL A 334 2.10 -34.12 11.41
N SER A 335 0.97 -34.12 10.69
CA SER A 335 -0.03 -35.20 10.75
C SER A 335 0.24 -36.37 9.78
N GLY A 336 1.20 -36.24 8.86
CA GLY A 336 1.46 -37.22 7.80
C GLY A 336 0.34 -37.34 6.76
N GLN A 337 -0.60 -36.39 6.70
CA GLN A 337 -1.77 -36.43 5.81
C GLN A 337 -1.45 -35.76 4.47
N TRP A 338 -0.75 -36.43 3.57
CA TRP A 338 -0.34 -35.89 2.27
C TRP A 338 -1.49 -35.46 1.35
N SER A 339 -2.69 -36.03 1.50
CA SER A 339 -3.88 -35.59 0.76
C SER A 339 -4.22 -34.13 1.01
N VAL A 340 -3.91 -33.61 2.19
CA VAL A 340 -4.17 -32.20 2.57
C VAL A 340 -3.27 -31.24 1.76
N VAL A 341 -2.07 -31.68 1.35
CA VAL A 341 -1.18 -30.88 0.49
C VAL A 341 -1.84 -30.60 -0.86
N LEU A 342 -2.55 -31.57 -1.44
CA LEU A 342 -3.26 -31.38 -2.71
C LEU A 342 -4.35 -30.31 -2.58
N TYR A 343 -5.14 -30.34 -1.51
CA TYR A 343 -6.14 -29.29 -1.26
C TYR A 343 -5.49 -27.93 -1.06
N TRP A 344 -4.38 -27.84 -0.34
CA TRP A 344 -3.64 -26.60 -0.17
C TRP A 344 -3.13 -26.05 -1.51
N LEU A 345 -2.56 -26.90 -2.36
CA LEU A 345 -2.11 -26.52 -3.71
C LEU A 345 -3.29 -25.98 -4.54
N LEU A 346 -4.46 -26.59 -4.43
CA LEU A 346 -5.68 -26.12 -5.11
C LEU A 346 -6.12 -24.75 -4.60
N LEU A 347 -6.15 -24.54 -3.28
CA LEU A 347 -6.48 -23.23 -2.68
C LEU A 347 -5.48 -22.16 -3.14
N LEU A 348 -4.19 -22.47 -3.15
CA LEU A 348 -3.14 -21.56 -3.61
C LEU A 348 -3.28 -21.25 -5.11
N ALA A 349 -3.60 -22.26 -5.93
CA ALA A 349 -3.83 -22.08 -7.37
C ALA A 349 -5.04 -21.17 -7.64
N VAL A 350 -6.17 -21.42 -6.96
CA VAL A 350 -7.37 -20.57 -7.10
C VAL A 350 -7.07 -19.14 -6.69
N LYS A 351 -6.43 -18.92 -5.51
CA LYS A 351 -6.00 -17.59 -5.06
C LYS A 351 -5.15 -16.90 -6.13
N THR A 352 -4.11 -17.59 -6.62
CA THR A 352 -3.17 -17.04 -7.61
C THR A 352 -3.86 -16.67 -8.92
N ILE A 353 -4.77 -17.51 -9.40
CA ILE A 353 -5.51 -17.27 -10.65
C ILE A 353 -6.41 -16.03 -10.51
N VAL A 354 -7.16 -15.93 -9.43
CA VAL A 354 -8.08 -14.80 -9.23
C VAL A 354 -7.31 -13.48 -9.07
N GLU A 355 -6.17 -13.51 -8.37
CA GLU A 355 -5.28 -12.35 -8.27
C GLU A 355 -4.67 -11.96 -9.63
N LEU A 356 -4.26 -12.94 -10.46
CA LEU A 356 -3.75 -12.67 -11.80
C LEU A 356 -4.83 -12.07 -12.72
N ILE A 357 -6.07 -12.53 -12.63
CA ILE A 357 -7.19 -11.95 -13.38
C ILE A 357 -7.36 -10.47 -13.04
N PHE A 358 -7.27 -10.12 -11.76
CA PHE A 358 -7.31 -8.72 -11.32
C PHE A 358 -6.06 -7.94 -11.76
N LEU A 359 -4.88 -8.53 -11.58
CA LEU A 359 -3.62 -7.85 -11.81
C LEU A 359 -3.33 -7.61 -13.30
N PHE A 360 -3.83 -8.45 -14.21
CA PHE A 360 -3.56 -8.36 -15.64
C PHE A 360 -3.96 -7.00 -16.26
N PRO A 361 -5.19 -6.48 -16.12
CA PRO A 361 -5.55 -5.16 -16.63
C PRO A 361 -4.81 -4.02 -15.91
N VAL A 362 -4.50 -4.17 -14.63
CA VAL A 362 -3.70 -3.20 -13.87
C VAL A 362 -2.28 -3.15 -14.43
N ALA A 363 -1.62 -4.30 -14.61
CA ALA A 363 -0.28 -4.40 -15.21
C ALA A 363 -0.21 -3.85 -16.64
N THR A 364 -1.31 -3.99 -17.39
CA THR A 364 -1.43 -3.41 -18.73
C THR A 364 -1.41 -1.88 -18.68
N PHE A 365 -2.11 -1.27 -17.73
CA PHE A 365 -2.13 0.17 -17.53
C PHE A 365 -0.74 0.71 -17.15
N PHE A 366 -0.02 0.02 -16.25
CA PHE A 366 1.31 0.41 -15.81
C PHE A 366 2.45 -0.02 -16.75
N HIS A 367 2.16 -0.63 -17.91
CA HIS A 367 3.16 -1.19 -18.84
C HIS A 367 4.11 -2.23 -18.20
N LYS A 368 3.61 -2.99 -17.22
CA LYS A 368 4.38 -3.99 -16.45
C LYS A 368 3.89 -5.44 -16.65
N ARG A 369 3.14 -5.72 -17.74
CA ARG A 369 2.69 -7.09 -18.09
C ARG A 369 3.83 -8.13 -18.11
N PRO A 370 5.04 -7.80 -18.62
CA PRO A 370 6.14 -8.76 -18.61
C PRO A 370 6.54 -9.29 -17.23
N LEU A 371 6.18 -8.58 -16.14
CA LEU A 371 6.51 -9.04 -14.79
C LEU A 371 5.56 -10.12 -14.26
N LEU A 372 4.38 -10.32 -14.88
CA LEU A 372 3.35 -11.24 -14.37
C LEU A 372 3.78 -12.70 -14.31
N TRP A 373 4.79 -13.10 -15.09
CA TRP A 373 5.32 -14.47 -15.03
C TRP A 373 5.91 -14.80 -13.64
N ALA A 374 6.45 -13.80 -12.95
CA ALA A 374 7.03 -13.98 -11.63
C ALA A 374 5.97 -14.07 -10.51
N PHE A 375 4.72 -13.66 -10.79
CA PHE A 375 3.67 -13.56 -9.78
C PHE A 375 3.34 -14.89 -9.09
N PRO A 376 3.16 -16.03 -9.79
CA PRO A 376 2.92 -17.32 -9.13
C PRO A 376 4.08 -17.74 -8.23
N LEU A 377 5.33 -17.49 -8.65
CA LEU A 377 6.53 -17.79 -7.86
C LEU A 377 6.67 -16.91 -6.62
N ALA A 378 6.09 -15.72 -6.65
CA ALA A 378 6.10 -14.76 -5.57
C ALA A 378 5.09 -15.08 -4.44
N GLN A 379 4.10 -15.96 -4.69
CA GLN A 379 3.01 -16.25 -3.75
C GLN A 379 3.47 -16.74 -2.36
N PRO A 380 4.42 -17.67 -2.22
CA PRO A 380 4.86 -18.11 -0.90
C PRO A 380 5.46 -16.95 -0.08
N PHE A 381 6.23 -16.09 -0.73
CA PHE A 381 6.80 -14.91 -0.08
C PHE A 381 5.72 -13.88 0.29
N HIS A 382 4.72 -13.68 -0.59
CA HIS A 382 3.58 -12.81 -0.34
C HIS A 382 2.79 -13.27 0.90
N ILE A 383 2.47 -14.56 1.00
CA ILE A 383 1.77 -15.14 2.15
C ILE A 383 2.57 -14.92 3.43
N LEU A 384 3.87 -15.24 3.40
CA LEU A 384 4.74 -15.15 4.57
C LEU A 384 4.88 -13.72 5.07
N TYR A 385 5.21 -12.77 4.17
CA TYR A 385 5.41 -11.38 4.61
C TYR A 385 4.12 -10.73 5.10
N THR A 386 2.96 -11.07 4.50
CA THR A 386 1.66 -10.53 4.92
C THR A 386 1.36 -10.91 6.36
N VAL A 387 1.62 -12.16 6.75
CA VAL A 387 1.43 -12.63 8.13
C VAL A 387 2.43 -11.94 9.06
N ILE A 388 3.72 -11.88 8.69
CA ILE A 388 4.76 -11.25 9.51
C ILE A 388 4.49 -9.75 9.68
N ALA A 389 4.24 -9.03 8.58
CA ALA A 389 4.03 -7.59 8.64
C ALA A 389 2.73 -7.21 9.34
N GLY A 390 1.66 -8.01 9.18
CA GLY A 390 0.41 -7.82 9.91
C GLY A 390 0.58 -7.97 11.42
N TRP A 391 1.29 -9.01 11.85
CA TRP A 391 1.59 -9.24 13.28
C TRP A 391 2.50 -8.16 13.86
N LEU A 392 3.64 -7.91 13.23
CA LEU A 392 4.62 -6.93 13.70
C LEU A 392 4.12 -5.48 13.57
N GLY A 393 3.25 -5.19 12.61
CA GLY A 393 2.60 -3.89 12.51
C GLY A 393 1.71 -3.58 13.70
N LYS A 394 1.05 -4.61 14.26
CA LYS A 394 0.17 -4.46 15.44
C LYS A 394 0.98 -4.38 16.75
N PHE A 395 1.99 -5.22 16.92
CA PHE A 395 2.67 -5.45 18.21
C PHE A 395 4.14 -5.00 18.23
N GLY A 396 4.71 -4.66 17.08
CA GLY A 396 6.10 -4.27 16.93
C GLY A 396 6.35 -2.76 16.92
N SER A 397 7.61 -2.40 16.70
CA SER A 397 8.08 -1.05 16.38
C SER A 397 8.82 -1.06 15.05
N TYR A 398 8.95 0.08 14.41
CA TYR A 398 9.70 0.20 13.16
C TYR A 398 10.64 1.41 13.17
N ASN A 399 11.69 1.34 12.35
CA ASN A 399 12.61 2.46 12.17
C ASN A 399 12.26 3.21 10.89
N TRP A 400 12.17 4.55 10.96
CA TRP A 400 11.95 5.39 9.80
C TRP A 400 12.98 6.53 9.76
N LYS A 401 13.89 6.49 8.75
CA LYS A 401 14.96 7.49 8.56
C LYS A 401 15.73 7.82 9.85
N GLY A 402 16.13 6.78 10.59
CA GLY A 402 16.88 6.88 11.84
C GLY A 402 16.06 7.21 13.08
N ARG A 403 14.73 7.29 12.98
CA ARG A 403 13.82 7.51 14.11
C ARG A 403 13.07 6.24 14.44
N ASN A 404 13.13 5.78 15.71
CA ASN A 404 12.26 4.69 16.18
C ASN A 404 10.85 5.22 16.41
N VAL A 405 9.87 4.57 15.78
CA VAL A 405 8.46 4.94 15.84
C VAL A 405 7.64 3.73 16.29
N LYS A 406 6.65 3.99 17.10
CA LYS A 406 5.70 2.95 17.58
C LYS A 406 4.27 3.29 17.18
#